data_3edf1b12cfe01e6737321431b5e9741c
#
_entry.id   3edf1b12cfe01e6737321431b5e9741c
#
_cell.length_a   1.000
_cell.length_b   1.000
_cell.length_c   1.000
_cell.angle_alpha   90.00
_cell.angle_beta   90.00
_cell.angle_gamma   90.00
#
_symmetry.space_group_name_H-M   'P 1'
#
loop_
_entity.id
_entity.type
_entity.pdbx_description
1 polymer ?
#
loop_
_entity_poly.entity_id
_entity_poly.type
_entity_poly.pdbx_seq_one_letter_code
_entity_poly.pdbx_strand_id
1 'polypeptide(L)'
;IGELWVAGPNITPGYWNRPDATASSVEGRWLKTGDAARADAEGFIYIVDRWKDMYISGGENVYPAEVENVLYQLPQIAEAAVIGVPNERWGEVGLAVLVLKPGQSLDRTAVMSYCAERLARFKVPNDIAIIEALPRNATGKVLKRELRKQFMGSQVPAIS
;
A
#
# COMPACT_ATOMS: atom_id res chain seq x y z
N ILE A 1 -14.39 5.14 4.86
CA ILE A 1 -13.01 4.98 5.36
C ILE A 1 -12.42 6.35 5.63
N GLY A 2 -11.71 6.53 6.74
CA GLY A 2 -11.04 7.76 7.13
C GLY A 2 -9.75 7.48 7.90
N GLU A 3 -8.95 8.53 8.17
CA GLU A 3 -7.79 8.39 9.04
C GLU A 3 -8.24 8.19 10.49
N LEU A 4 -7.69 7.19 11.17
CA LEU A 4 -7.97 6.93 12.57
C LEU A 4 -7.22 7.94 13.46
N TRP A 5 -7.99 8.71 14.23
CA TRP A 5 -7.44 9.59 15.25
C TRP A 5 -7.84 9.07 16.63
N VAL A 6 -6.92 9.09 17.57
CA VAL A 6 -7.13 8.58 18.92
C VAL A 6 -6.79 9.63 19.97
N ALA A 7 -7.53 9.63 21.08
CA ALA A 7 -7.29 10.51 22.22
C ALA A 7 -7.51 9.73 23.52
N GLY A 8 -6.72 10.03 24.54
CA GLY A 8 -6.85 9.40 25.85
C GLY A 8 -5.57 9.51 26.67
N PRO A 9 -5.62 9.10 27.95
CA PRO A 9 -4.46 9.19 28.84
C PRO A 9 -3.30 8.25 28.46
N ASN A 10 -3.55 7.29 27.58
CA ASN A 10 -2.57 6.34 27.05
C ASN A 10 -1.84 6.85 25.80
N ILE A 11 -2.16 8.08 25.34
CA ILE A 11 -1.50 8.66 24.18
C ILE A 11 -0.24 9.38 24.60
N THR A 12 0.84 9.19 23.83
CA THR A 12 2.12 9.86 24.06
C THR A 12 1.97 11.38 23.98
N PRO A 13 2.68 12.15 24.84
CA PRO A 13 2.71 13.60 24.73
C PRO A 13 3.49 14.09 23.51
N GLY A 14 4.25 13.23 22.84
CA GLY A 14 5.01 13.56 21.63
C GLY A 14 6.22 12.69 21.41
N TYR A 15 6.96 13.02 20.36
CA TYR A 15 8.21 12.35 19.99
C TYR A 15 9.41 13.03 20.67
N TRP A 16 10.26 12.25 21.32
CA TRP A 16 11.44 12.76 22.01
C TRP A 16 12.37 13.53 21.05
N ASN A 17 12.71 14.75 21.40
CA ASN A 17 13.53 15.67 20.58
C ASN A 17 13.06 15.87 19.13
N ARG A 18 11.78 15.67 18.85
CA ARG A 18 11.19 15.84 17.52
C ARG A 18 9.91 16.68 17.60
N PRO A 19 10.03 18.00 17.88
CA PRO A 19 8.88 18.89 17.95
C PRO A 19 8.12 19.00 16.62
N ASP A 20 8.84 18.95 15.50
CA ASP A 20 8.30 18.92 14.16
C ASP A 20 7.40 17.71 13.91
N ALA A 21 7.88 16.51 14.26
CA ALA A 21 7.13 15.28 14.15
C ALA A 21 5.92 15.26 15.10
N THR A 22 6.08 15.81 16.31
CA THR A 22 4.98 15.93 17.27
C THR A 22 3.89 16.85 16.73
N ALA A 23 4.26 18.04 16.26
CA ALA A 23 3.31 19.02 15.72
C ALA A 23 2.54 18.49 14.50
N SER A 24 3.18 17.68 13.64
CA SER A 24 2.53 17.07 12.48
C SER A 24 1.60 15.90 12.84
N SER A 25 1.87 15.22 13.96
CA SER A 25 1.13 14.01 14.35
C SER A 25 0.04 14.26 15.39
N VAL A 26 0.06 15.40 16.09
CA VAL A 26 -0.89 15.71 17.16
C VAL A 26 -1.65 16.99 16.82
N GLU A 27 -2.97 16.93 16.90
CA GLU A 27 -3.87 18.06 16.70
C GLU A 27 -4.76 18.23 17.94
N GLY A 28 -4.50 19.25 18.74
CA GLY A 28 -5.13 19.42 20.04
C GLY A 28 -4.81 18.22 20.95
N ARG A 29 -5.83 17.43 21.28
CA ARG A 29 -5.68 16.18 22.09
C ARG A 29 -5.64 14.91 21.24
N TRP A 30 -5.73 15.01 19.94
CA TRP A 30 -5.87 13.88 19.03
C TRP A 30 -4.53 13.51 18.39
N LEU A 31 -4.17 12.24 18.50
CA LEU A 31 -3.05 11.67 17.75
C LEU A 31 -3.57 11.13 16.41
N LYS A 32 -3.02 11.63 15.32
CA LYS A 32 -3.18 11.07 13.97
C LYS A 32 -2.36 9.81 13.87
N THR A 33 -3.00 8.63 13.78
CA THR A 33 -2.27 7.36 13.77
C THR A 33 -1.55 7.10 12.45
N GLY A 34 -2.00 7.75 11.38
CA GLY A 34 -1.58 7.47 10.02
C GLY A 34 -2.15 6.16 9.47
N ASP A 35 -3.15 5.59 10.13
CA ASP A 35 -3.85 4.39 9.67
C ASP A 35 -5.20 4.77 9.07
N ALA A 36 -5.52 4.23 7.90
CA ALA A 36 -6.85 4.26 7.32
C ALA A 36 -7.71 3.20 7.99
N ALA A 37 -8.89 3.59 8.45
CA ALA A 37 -9.80 2.70 9.15
C ALA A 37 -11.25 2.86 8.68
N ARG A 38 -12.06 1.84 8.89
CA ARG A 38 -13.52 1.87 8.77
C ARG A 38 -14.15 1.40 10.07
N ALA A 39 -15.34 1.89 10.38
CA ALA A 39 -16.18 1.33 11.42
C ALA A 39 -17.35 0.56 10.79
N ASP A 40 -17.83 -0.47 11.47
CA ASP A 40 -19.09 -1.13 11.13
C ASP A 40 -20.27 -0.51 11.91
N ALA A 41 -21.47 -1.06 11.69
CA ALA A 41 -22.68 -0.59 12.37
C ALA A 41 -22.70 -0.86 13.89
N GLU A 42 -21.88 -1.78 14.35
CA GLU A 42 -21.73 -2.16 15.77
C GLU A 42 -20.64 -1.32 16.46
N GLY A 43 -19.90 -0.50 15.70
CA GLY A 43 -18.86 0.38 16.22
C GLY A 43 -17.45 -0.25 16.29
N PHE A 44 -17.27 -1.44 15.76
CA PHE A 44 -15.92 -2.03 15.64
C PHE A 44 -15.12 -1.32 14.57
N ILE A 45 -13.84 -1.07 14.90
CA ILE A 45 -12.90 -0.37 14.02
C ILE A 45 -11.97 -1.39 13.38
N TYR A 46 -11.88 -1.32 12.06
CA TYR A 46 -11.02 -2.18 11.25
C TYR A 46 -9.97 -1.32 10.54
N ILE A 47 -8.69 -1.62 10.79
CA ILE A 47 -7.60 -1.00 10.04
C ILE A 47 -7.59 -1.57 8.62
N VAL A 48 -7.62 -0.70 7.65
CA VAL A 48 -7.64 -1.04 6.22
C VAL A 48 -6.23 -1.02 5.65
N ASP A 49 -5.47 0.06 5.92
CA ASP A 49 -4.11 0.28 5.42
C ASP A 49 -3.45 1.43 6.16
N ARG A 50 -2.24 1.81 5.73
CA ARG A 50 -1.60 3.07 6.12
C ARG A 50 -2.11 4.21 5.24
N TRP A 51 -2.50 5.33 5.86
CA TRP A 51 -3.01 6.51 5.15
C TRP A 51 -2.07 7.00 4.05
N LYS A 52 -0.76 7.05 4.34
CA LYS A 52 0.29 7.52 3.40
C LYS A 52 0.62 6.55 2.27
N ASP A 53 0.17 5.31 2.35
CA ASP A 53 0.43 4.29 1.33
C ASP A 53 -0.71 4.20 0.31
N MET A 54 -1.89 4.74 0.64
CA MET A 54 -3.01 4.93 -0.29
C MET A 54 -2.59 5.78 -1.49
N TYR A 55 -3.11 5.45 -2.65
CA TYR A 55 -2.99 6.26 -3.86
C TYR A 55 -4.36 6.52 -4.50
N ILE A 56 -4.43 7.55 -5.37
CA ILE A 56 -5.69 7.98 -5.98
C ILE A 56 -5.67 7.63 -7.46
N SER A 57 -6.53 6.72 -7.87
CA SER A 57 -6.68 6.28 -9.26
C SER A 57 -8.03 6.71 -9.81
N GLY A 58 -8.01 7.63 -10.77
CA GLY A 58 -9.24 8.15 -11.38
C GLY A 58 -10.21 8.82 -10.41
N GLY A 59 -9.69 9.44 -9.34
CA GLY A 59 -10.49 10.08 -8.28
C GLY A 59 -10.91 9.14 -7.14
N GLU A 60 -10.61 7.85 -7.24
CA GLU A 60 -10.97 6.85 -6.23
C GLU A 60 -9.75 6.46 -5.37
N ASN A 61 -9.97 6.33 -4.07
CA ASN A 61 -8.94 5.90 -3.14
C ASN A 61 -8.67 4.38 -3.28
N VAL A 62 -7.43 4.02 -3.52
CA VAL A 62 -6.98 2.63 -3.55
C VAL A 62 -6.07 2.36 -2.37
N TYR A 63 -6.42 1.35 -1.60
CA TYR A 63 -5.66 0.89 -0.45
C TYR A 63 -4.83 -0.33 -0.86
N PRO A 64 -3.50 -0.21 -0.93
CA PRO A 64 -2.60 -1.27 -1.38
C PRO A 64 -2.82 -2.62 -0.71
N ALA A 65 -3.09 -2.64 0.60
CA ALA A 65 -3.30 -3.88 1.34
C ALA A 65 -4.47 -4.72 0.80
N GLU A 66 -5.51 -4.10 0.27
CA GLU A 66 -6.63 -4.83 -0.35
C GLU A 66 -6.19 -5.59 -1.61
N VAL A 67 -5.38 -4.94 -2.42
CA VAL A 67 -4.83 -5.53 -3.65
C VAL A 67 -3.79 -6.60 -3.32
N GLU A 68 -2.91 -6.33 -2.36
CA GLU A 68 -1.90 -7.27 -1.85
C GLU A 68 -2.56 -8.55 -1.32
N ASN A 69 -3.66 -8.44 -0.57
CA ASN A 69 -4.41 -9.59 -0.05
C ASN A 69 -4.95 -10.50 -1.16
N VAL A 70 -5.37 -9.94 -2.30
CA VAL A 70 -5.77 -10.72 -3.47
C VAL A 70 -4.57 -11.40 -4.12
N LEU A 71 -3.46 -10.68 -4.27
CA LEU A 71 -2.23 -11.21 -4.86
C LEU A 71 -1.63 -12.36 -4.02
N TYR A 72 -1.66 -12.27 -2.70
CA TYR A 72 -1.18 -13.33 -1.79
C TYR A 72 -1.96 -14.65 -1.90
N GLN A 73 -3.15 -14.66 -2.49
CA GLN A 73 -3.90 -15.90 -2.75
C GLN A 73 -3.29 -16.73 -3.90
N LEU A 74 -2.42 -16.13 -4.71
CA LEU A 74 -1.74 -16.84 -5.80
C LEU A 74 -0.57 -17.66 -5.24
N PRO A 75 -0.55 -18.99 -5.46
CA PRO A 75 0.42 -19.89 -4.84
C PRO A 75 1.88 -19.64 -5.25
N GLN A 76 2.09 -18.99 -6.39
CA GLN A 76 3.42 -18.66 -6.91
C GLN A 76 4.07 -17.48 -6.19
N ILE A 77 3.29 -16.62 -5.54
CA ILE A 77 3.77 -15.38 -4.92
C ILE A 77 4.30 -15.70 -3.52
N ALA A 78 5.54 -15.30 -3.25
CA ALA A 78 6.14 -15.30 -1.92
C ALA A 78 5.85 -14.00 -1.19
N GLU A 79 6.04 -12.85 -1.87
CA GLU A 79 5.78 -11.52 -1.31
C GLU A 79 5.14 -10.60 -2.36
N ALA A 80 4.29 -9.71 -1.91
CA ALA A 80 3.66 -8.69 -2.73
C ALA A 80 3.69 -7.33 -2.03
N ALA A 81 3.98 -6.29 -2.78
CA ALA A 81 3.80 -4.90 -2.37
C ALA A 81 3.18 -4.12 -3.52
N VAL A 82 2.16 -3.34 -3.24
CA VAL A 82 1.52 -2.49 -4.23
C VAL A 82 1.82 -1.03 -3.92
N ILE A 83 2.19 -0.27 -4.95
CA ILE A 83 2.48 1.15 -4.86
C ILE A 83 1.71 1.92 -5.94
N GLY A 84 1.32 3.16 -5.64
CA GLY A 84 0.87 4.09 -6.66
C GLY A 84 2.06 4.61 -7.46
N VAL A 85 1.92 4.64 -8.78
CA VAL A 85 2.88 5.25 -9.71
C VAL A 85 2.14 6.24 -10.60
N PRO A 86 2.79 7.33 -11.05
CA PRO A 86 2.17 8.35 -11.89
C PRO A 86 1.58 7.78 -13.18
N ASN A 87 0.42 8.29 -13.56
CA ASN A 87 -0.25 7.96 -14.82
C ASN A 87 -0.92 9.22 -15.38
N GLU A 88 -0.69 9.53 -16.66
CA GLU A 88 -1.22 10.74 -17.29
C GLU A 88 -2.75 10.82 -17.29
N ARG A 89 -3.43 9.69 -17.43
CA ARG A 89 -4.89 9.62 -17.52
C ARG A 89 -5.59 9.56 -16.18
N TRP A 90 -5.01 8.81 -15.21
CA TRP A 90 -5.68 8.45 -13.95
C TRP A 90 -5.08 9.15 -12.73
N GLY A 91 -4.05 10.01 -12.91
CA GLY A 91 -3.25 10.58 -11.83
C GLY A 91 -2.25 9.57 -11.30
N GLU A 92 -2.72 8.53 -10.64
CA GLU A 92 -1.91 7.37 -10.25
C GLU A 92 -2.60 6.07 -10.67
N VAL A 93 -1.78 5.02 -10.81
CA VAL A 93 -2.24 3.63 -11.01
C VAL A 93 -1.41 2.69 -10.15
N GLY A 94 -1.97 1.54 -9.82
CA GLY A 94 -1.26 0.52 -9.05
C GLY A 94 -0.16 -0.16 -9.86
N LEU A 95 1.04 -0.28 -9.26
CA LEU A 95 2.09 -1.20 -9.68
C LEU A 95 2.22 -2.29 -8.61
N ALA A 96 2.00 -3.54 -9.02
CA ALA A 96 2.25 -4.70 -8.17
C ALA A 96 3.72 -5.12 -8.25
N VAL A 97 4.46 -5.02 -7.15
CA VAL A 97 5.85 -5.47 -7.05
C VAL A 97 5.86 -6.80 -6.32
N LEU A 98 6.29 -7.85 -7.01
CA LEU A 98 6.15 -9.24 -6.56
C LEU A 98 7.52 -9.91 -6.39
N VAL A 99 7.61 -10.75 -5.37
CA VAL A 99 8.67 -11.76 -5.23
C VAL A 99 8.04 -13.12 -5.41
N LEU A 100 8.58 -13.92 -6.32
CA LEU A 100 8.09 -15.27 -6.58
C LEU A 100 8.76 -16.29 -5.67
N LYS A 101 8.07 -17.38 -5.40
CA LYS A 101 8.67 -18.54 -4.75
C LYS A 101 9.73 -19.18 -5.65
N PRO A 102 10.75 -19.83 -5.10
CA PRO A 102 11.81 -20.49 -5.90
C PRO A 102 11.24 -21.42 -6.96
N GLY A 103 11.75 -21.30 -8.19
CA GLY A 103 11.34 -22.13 -9.32
C GLY A 103 9.94 -21.85 -9.89
N GLN A 104 9.25 -20.83 -9.39
CA GLN A 104 7.95 -20.43 -9.92
C GLN A 104 8.10 -19.38 -11.02
N SER A 105 7.20 -19.41 -11.97
CA SER A 105 6.98 -18.38 -12.98
C SER A 105 5.55 -17.86 -12.88
N LEU A 106 5.29 -16.70 -13.46
CA LEU A 106 4.01 -16.04 -13.35
C LEU A 106 3.60 -15.48 -14.71
N ASP A 107 2.43 -15.90 -15.17
CA ASP A 107 1.78 -15.29 -16.33
C ASP A 107 1.09 -13.99 -15.89
N ARG A 108 1.61 -12.87 -16.40
CA ARG A 108 1.09 -11.53 -16.14
C ARG A 108 -0.40 -11.43 -16.47
N THR A 109 -0.83 -11.95 -17.62
CA THR A 109 -2.22 -11.89 -18.05
C THR A 109 -3.14 -12.64 -17.09
N ALA A 110 -2.72 -13.80 -16.64
CA ALA A 110 -3.46 -14.60 -15.66
C ALA A 110 -3.60 -13.87 -14.32
N VAL A 111 -2.55 -13.22 -13.84
CA VAL A 111 -2.61 -12.43 -12.59
C VAL A 111 -3.54 -11.22 -12.73
N MET A 112 -3.46 -10.50 -13.84
CA MET A 112 -4.33 -9.36 -14.10
C MET A 112 -5.80 -9.78 -14.16
N SER A 113 -6.10 -10.89 -14.83
CA SER A 113 -7.45 -11.47 -14.88
C SER A 113 -7.93 -11.89 -13.50
N TYR A 114 -7.07 -12.55 -12.72
CA TYR A 114 -7.38 -12.95 -11.34
C TYR A 114 -7.73 -11.76 -10.44
N CYS A 115 -6.98 -10.66 -10.56
CA CYS A 115 -7.27 -9.41 -9.86
C CYS A 115 -8.59 -8.79 -10.34
N ALA A 116 -8.84 -8.76 -11.65
CA ALA A 116 -10.03 -8.15 -12.23
C ALA A 116 -11.34 -8.86 -11.83
N GLU A 117 -11.29 -10.15 -11.53
CA GLU A 117 -12.44 -10.92 -11.03
C GLU A 117 -12.78 -10.61 -9.55
N ARG A 118 -11.80 -10.07 -8.77
CA ARG A 118 -11.91 -9.94 -7.31
C ARG A 118 -11.86 -8.51 -6.80
N LEU A 119 -11.41 -7.59 -7.64
CA LEU A 119 -11.25 -6.18 -7.31
C LEU A 119 -12.09 -5.29 -8.23
N ALA A 120 -12.53 -4.16 -7.70
CA ALA A 120 -13.09 -3.11 -8.55
C ALA A 120 -12.04 -2.66 -9.59
N ARG A 121 -12.49 -2.29 -10.79
CA ARG A 121 -11.63 -2.00 -11.95
C ARG A 121 -10.50 -1.01 -11.65
N PHE A 122 -10.78 0.04 -10.89
CA PHE A 122 -9.79 1.07 -10.55
C PHE A 122 -8.74 0.60 -9.53
N LYS A 123 -8.96 -0.54 -8.85
CA LYS A 123 -8.03 -1.17 -7.90
C LYS A 123 -7.11 -2.19 -8.56
N VAL A 124 -7.47 -2.67 -9.76
CA VAL A 124 -6.63 -3.63 -10.48
C VAL A 124 -5.30 -2.96 -10.82
N PRO A 125 -4.15 -3.57 -10.49
CA PRO A 125 -2.86 -3.01 -10.86
C PRO A 125 -2.76 -2.79 -12.37
N ASN A 126 -2.13 -1.71 -12.78
CA ASN A 126 -1.91 -1.44 -14.21
C ASN A 126 -0.72 -2.24 -14.74
N ASP A 127 0.22 -2.56 -13.86
CA ASP A 127 1.44 -3.28 -14.21
C ASP A 127 1.94 -4.16 -13.08
N ILE A 128 2.85 -5.09 -13.40
CA ILE A 128 3.50 -6.01 -12.49
C ILE A 128 5.02 -5.94 -12.70
N ALA A 129 5.77 -5.77 -11.62
CA ALA A 129 7.22 -5.90 -11.60
C ALA A 129 7.60 -7.11 -10.73
N ILE A 130 8.52 -7.94 -11.22
CA ILE A 130 9.07 -9.06 -10.45
C ILE A 130 10.48 -8.68 -10.02
N ILE A 131 10.77 -8.84 -8.73
CA ILE A 131 12.08 -8.55 -8.13
C ILE A 131 12.53 -9.70 -7.23
N GLU A 132 13.82 -9.74 -6.91
CA GLU A 132 14.39 -10.80 -6.06
C GLU A 132 13.96 -10.67 -4.59
N ALA A 133 13.89 -9.45 -4.07
CA ALA A 133 13.48 -9.19 -2.68
C ALA A 133 12.86 -7.79 -2.52
N LEU A 134 11.86 -7.66 -1.65
CA LEU A 134 11.30 -6.35 -1.28
C LEU A 134 12.27 -5.61 -0.33
N PRO A 135 12.51 -4.30 -0.51
CA PRO A 135 13.31 -3.50 0.40
C PRO A 135 12.65 -3.43 1.77
N ARG A 136 13.42 -3.70 2.82
CA ARG A 136 12.94 -3.72 4.21
C ARG A 136 13.82 -2.86 5.11
N ASN A 137 13.23 -2.32 6.18
CA ASN A 137 13.99 -1.71 7.25
C ASN A 137 14.54 -2.77 8.23
N ALA A 138 15.31 -2.34 9.23
CA ALA A 138 15.90 -3.22 10.25
C ALA A 138 14.86 -4.02 11.08
N THR A 139 13.60 -3.56 11.11
CA THR A 139 12.49 -4.26 11.79
C THR A 139 11.70 -5.19 10.87
N GLY A 140 12.15 -5.38 9.62
CA GLY A 140 11.51 -6.26 8.64
C GLY A 140 10.32 -5.64 7.88
N LYS A 141 10.00 -4.37 8.11
CA LYS A 141 8.89 -3.69 7.43
C LYS A 141 9.27 -3.31 6.00
N VAL A 142 8.41 -3.62 5.04
CA VAL A 142 8.58 -3.22 3.62
C VAL A 142 8.62 -1.70 3.48
N LEU A 143 9.62 -1.22 2.75
CA LEU A 143 9.85 0.20 2.47
C LEU A 143 9.23 0.60 1.13
N LYS A 144 7.91 0.78 1.07
CA LYS A 144 7.19 1.21 -0.15
C LYS A 144 7.75 2.51 -0.74
N ARG A 145 8.31 3.38 0.10
CA ARG A 145 8.97 4.61 -0.37
C ARG A 145 10.18 4.32 -1.27
N GLU A 146 10.95 3.30 -0.96
CA GLU A 146 12.11 2.93 -1.79
C GLU A 146 11.65 2.28 -3.10
N LEU A 147 10.58 1.46 -3.06
CA LEU A 147 9.96 0.95 -4.29
C LEU A 147 9.45 2.09 -5.18
N ARG A 148 8.76 3.08 -4.62
CA ARG A 148 8.33 4.26 -5.39
C ARG A 148 9.50 4.96 -6.05
N LYS A 149 10.61 5.22 -5.34
CA LYS A 149 11.81 5.83 -5.93
C LYS A 149 12.38 5.02 -7.09
N GLN A 150 12.45 3.70 -6.92
CA GLN A 150 12.97 2.78 -7.94
C GLN A 150 12.13 2.80 -9.21
N PHE A 151 10.81 2.84 -9.09
CA PHE A 151 9.89 2.70 -10.22
C PHE A 151 9.32 4.03 -10.76
N MET A 152 9.42 5.14 -10.01
CA MET A 152 9.02 6.48 -10.50
C MET A 152 10.06 7.10 -11.44
N GLY A 153 11.32 6.64 -11.44
CA GLY A 153 12.40 7.11 -12.30
C GLY A 153 12.71 6.23 -13.51
N SER A 154 12.06 5.06 -13.62
CA SER A 154 12.30 4.08 -14.68
C SER A 154 10.99 3.74 -15.36
N GLN A 155 10.97 3.76 -16.68
CA GLN A 155 9.95 2.98 -17.39
C GLN A 155 10.10 1.55 -16.91
N VAL A 156 9.02 0.94 -16.40
CA VAL A 156 9.02 -0.46 -15.98
C VAL A 156 9.60 -1.29 -17.13
N PRO A 157 10.70 -2.03 -16.92
CA PRO A 157 11.25 -2.84 -18.01
C PRO A 157 10.17 -3.83 -18.45
N ALA A 158 9.79 -3.78 -19.72
CA ALA A 158 8.97 -4.82 -20.31
C ALA A 158 9.78 -6.12 -20.20
N ILE A 159 9.33 -7.05 -19.37
CA ILE A 159 9.90 -8.39 -19.30
C ILE A 159 9.43 -9.12 -20.55
N SER A 160 10.41 -9.49 -21.39
CA SER A 160 10.24 -10.30 -22.61
C SER A 160 9.77 -11.70 -22.24
#